data_8a99e6f1f16107606f342a362fbe3d13
#
_entry.id   8a99e6f1f16107606f342a362fbe3d13
#
_cell.length_a   1.000
_cell.length_b   1.000
_cell.length_c   1.000
_cell.angle_alpha   90.00
_cell.angle_beta   90.00
_cell.angle_gamma   90.00
#
_symmetry.space_group_name_H-M   'P 1'
#
loop_
_entity.id
_entity.type
_entity.pdbx_description
1 polymer ?
#
loop_
_entity_poly.entity_id
_entity_poly.type
_entity_poly.pdbx_seq_one_letter_code
_entity_poly.pdbx_strand_id
1 'polypeptide(L)'
;MNGHSRSARFGGLAALLAATWVVTGLVGSPAAWAHPHHVPELQAYLDHARIAEPVVYRQLAVYPVLLKDHGELGGRWLTLDAALSRGVLVVSEKGGGGTVPSVIVENRSRDEHVFIMTGEVISGGKQTRTVRQDVVLSPGERIELSVFCVEAHRWQGGEQFSAGKALLPQSIQKELRKGADQQQVWSEVARNNQALQAENASGSLELALNSAPVRKKLAEVQQHVVPNVPQGTVGYIFVSGGRAVGAEFFGGEKLAQELLPKLLDSYAVDFVLLHKGAAEQWRPGNHREAIDFFERIRRTGSERSGTPGSGAGIRTRDGGLIGDGVSLGGTVVHFAVQVRDRIIPLPKPRPIPYQRNAPLEQRR
;
A
#
# COMPACT_ATOMS: atom_id res chain seq x y z
N MET A 1 56.47 96.64 -30.87
CA MET A 1 56.97 96.94 -29.52
C MET A 1 56.56 95.77 -28.64
N ASN A 2 57.51 94.95 -28.37
CA ASN A 2 57.83 94.33 -27.09
C ASN A 2 56.69 93.67 -26.29
N GLY A 3 56.70 92.40 -25.91
CA GLY A 3 57.69 91.77 -25.17
C GLY A 3 57.38 90.31 -24.89
N HIS A 4 58.47 89.71 -24.65
CA HIS A 4 58.72 88.32 -24.27
C HIS A 4 57.92 87.75 -23.09
N SER A 5 57.60 86.42 -23.08
CA SER A 5 58.27 85.54 -22.11
C SER A 5 57.81 84.10 -22.18
N ARG A 6 58.69 83.21 -22.47
CA ARG A 6 59.07 81.89 -21.92
C ARG A 6 58.02 80.96 -21.31
N SER A 7 57.78 79.89 -21.98
CA SER A 7 58.23 78.47 -21.71
C SER A 7 58.10 77.94 -20.28
N ALA A 8 57.32 76.91 -20.13
CA ALA A 8 57.69 75.75 -19.30
C ALA A 8 56.91 74.50 -19.81
N ARG A 9 57.70 73.54 -20.26
CA ARG A 9 57.24 72.19 -20.54
C ARG A 9 57.10 71.44 -19.20
N PHE A 10 55.95 70.83 -18.97
CA PHE A 10 55.87 69.69 -18.05
C PHE A 10 55.15 68.53 -18.76
N GLY A 11 55.94 67.48 -18.92
CA GLY A 11 55.41 66.20 -19.41
C GLY A 11 54.57 65.49 -18.32
N GLY A 12 53.41 65.15 -18.66
CA GLY A 12 52.55 64.32 -17.82
C GLY A 12 52.33 62.94 -18.52
N LEU A 13 52.94 61.92 -17.94
CA LEU A 13 52.70 60.52 -18.31
C LEU A 13 51.18 60.21 -18.13
N ALA A 14 50.52 59.87 -19.20
CA ALA A 14 49.20 59.28 -19.15
C ALA A 14 49.38 57.79 -18.79
N ALA A 15 49.08 57.41 -17.53
CA ALA A 15 48.97 56.04 -17.13
C ALA A 15 47.60 55.49 -17.59
N LEU A 16 47.66 54.60 -18.59
CA LEU A 16 46.50 53.79 -19.00
C LEU A 16 46.27 52.71 -17.94
N LEU A 17 45.26 52.94 -17.10
CA LEU A 17 44.69 51.90 -16.23
C LEU A 17 43.83 50.96 -17.06
N ALA A 18 44.40 49.84 -17.45
CA ALA A 18 43.61 48.71 -18.01
C ALA A 18 42.80 48.08 -16.89
N ALA A 19 41.52 48.40 -16.87
CA ALA A 19 40.55 47.71 -15.99
C ALA A 19 40.33 46.30 -16.51
N THR A 20 41.00 45.30 -15.95
CA THR A 20 40.71 43.88 -16.16
C THR A 20 39.43 43.53 -15.42
N TRP A 21 38.36 43.42 -16.13
CA TRP A 21 37.11 42.78 -15.60
C TRP A 21 37.36 41.28 -15.46
N VAL A 22 37.64 40.83 -14.20
CA VAL A 22 37.57 39.43 -13.86
C VAL A 22 36.08 39.06 -13.81
N VAL A 23 35.57 38.51 -14.89
CA VAL A 23 34.30 37.82 -14.89
C VAL A 23 34.51 36.52 -14.12
N THR A 24 34.27 36.54 -12.81
CA THR A 24 34.06 35.33 -12.00
C THR A 24 32.75 34.69 -12.46
N GLY A 25 32.83 33.84 -13.48
CA GLY A 25 31.77 32.95 -13.82
C GLY A 25 31.47 32.08 -12.61
N LEU A 26 30.37 32.36 -11.92
CA LEU A 26 29.70 31.41 -11.05
C LEU A 26 29.29 30.24 -11.94
N VAL A 27 30.20 29.27 -12.08
CA VAL A 27 29.83 27.94 -12.55
C VAL A 27 28.94 27.39 -11.43
N GLY A 28 27.62 27.66 -11.55
CA GLY A 28 26.64 26.99 -10.75
C GLY A 28 26.85 25.50 -10.98
N SER A 29 27.33 24.79 -9.96
CA SER A 29 27.35 23.34 -9.96
C SER A 29 25.95 22.91 -10.42
N PRO A 30 25.80 22.05 -11.45
CA PRO A 30 24.50 21.51 -11.76
C PRO A 30 23.98 20.92 -10.46
N ALA A 31 22.84 21.42 -10.00
CA ALA A 31 22.15 20.82 -8.86
C ALA A 31 22.10 19.34 -9.18
N ALA A 32 22.89 18.54 -8.47
CA ALA A 32 22.81 17.10 -8.58
C ALA A 32 21.36 16.80 -8.24
N TRP A 33 20.62 16.36 -9.24
CA TRP A 33 19.25 15.87 -9.06
C TRP A 33 19.40 14.75 -8.06
N ALA A 34 19.13 15.04 -6.78
CA ALA A 34 19.13 14.03 -5.74
C ALA A 34 18.09 13.01 -6.19
N HIS A 35 18.56 11.86 -6.64
CA HIS A 35 17.67 10.75 -6.95
C HIS A 35 16.88 10.48 -5.65
N PRO A 36 15.56 10.43 -5.71
CA PRO A 36 14.79 10.11 -4.54
C PRO A 36 15.29 8.77 -3.99
N HIS A 37 15.68 8.74 -2.73
CA HIS A 37 16.17 7.53 -2.08
C HIS A 37 15.04 6.89 -1.30
N HIS A 38 14.98 5.57 -1.37
CA HIS A 38 14.18 4.80 -0.43
C HIS A 38 14.82 4.79 0.96
N VAL A 39 14.01 4.47 1.98
CA VAL A 39 14.58 4.08 3.28
C VAL A 39 15.52 2.89 3.06
N PRO A 40 16.65 2.79 3.81
CA PRO A 40 17.75 1.88 3.46
C PRO A 40 17.34 0.43 3.27
N GLU A 41 16.48 -0.10 4.14
CA GLU A 41 16.04 -1.49 4.06
C GLU A 41 15.14 -1.76 2.84
N LEU A 42 14.32 -0.79 2.42
CA LEU A 42 13.53 -0.93 1.19
C LEU A 42 14.42 -0.83 -0.04
N GLN A 43 15.40 0.06 -0.04
CA GLN A 43 16.39 0.15 -1.11
C GLN A 43 17.13 -1.17 -1.28
N ALA A 44 17.66 -1.73 -0.19
CA ALA A 44 18.34 -3.02 -0.20
C ALA A 44 17.44 -4.14 -0.73
N TYR A 45 16.18 -4.18 -0.29
CA TYR A 45 15.21 -5.16 -0.78
C TYR A 45 15.02 -5.05 -2.30
N LEU A 46 14.74 -3.84 -2.80
CA LEU A 46 14.47 -3.61 -4.22
C LEU A 46 15.70 -3.88 -5.11
N ASP A 47 16.91 -3.66 -4.61
CA ASP A 47 18.15 -3.93 -5.36
C ASP A 47 18.42 -5.42 -5.55
N HIS A 48 17.95 -6.26 -4.63
CA HIS A 48 18.08 -7.72 -4.70
C HIS A 48 16.87 -8.42 -5.33
N ALA A 49 15.77 -7.70 -5.54
CA ALA A 49 14.55 -8.25 -6.11
C ALA A 49 14.69 -8.58 -7.60
N ARG A 50 14.10 -9.70 -8.01
CA ARG A 50 14.04 -10.17 -9.40
C ARG A 50 12.62 -10.58 -9.72
N ILE A 51 12.16 -10.22 -10.92
CA ILE A 51 10.82 -10.55 -11.41
C ILE A 51 10.91 -11.87 -12.17
N ALA A 52 10.08 -12.83 -11.80
CA ALA A 52 9.93 -14.11 -12.49
C ALA A 52 8.86 -14.05 -13.59
N GLU A 53 8.75 -15.14 -14.37
CA GLU A 53 7.70 -15.28 -15.37
C GLU A 53 6.30 -15.23 -14.74
N PRO A 54 5.31 -14.64 -15.41
CA PRO A 54 3.99 -14.45 -14.83
C PRO A 54 3.16 -15.71 -14.83
N VAL A 55 2.31 -15.84 -13.82
CA VAL A 55 1.14 -16.71 -13.86
C VAL A 55 -0.05 -15.87 -14.32
N VAL A 56 -0.69 -16.31 -15.40
CA VAL A 56 -1.75 -15.53 -16.07
C VAL A 56 -3.11 -16.21 -15.93
N TYR A 57 -4.10 -15.46 -15.45
CA TYR A 57 -5.49 -15.88 -15.44
C TYR A 57 -6.38 -14.79 -16.04
N ARG A 58 -6.95 -15.06 -17.21
CA ARG A 58 -7.73 -14.09 -17.99
C ARG A 58 -6.92 -12.79 -18.21
N GLN A 59 -7.44 -11.63 -17.80
CA GLN A 59 -6.76 -10.34 -17.92
C GLN A 59 -5.80 -10.00 -16.76
N LEU A 60 -5.68 -10.87 -15.76
CA LEU A 60 -4.78 -10.69 -14.62
C LEU A 60 -3.51 -11.51 -14.82
N ALA A 61 -2.37 -10.85 -14.81
CA ALA A 61 -1.05 -11.48 -14.76
C ALA A 61 -0.40 -11.17 -13.40
N VAL A 62 0.07 -12.19 -12.73
CA VAL A 62 0.77 -12.11 -11.44
C VAL A 62 2.23 -12.46 -11.69
N TYR A 63 3.11 -11.50 -11.48
CA TYR A 63 4.56 -11.67 -11.63
C TYR A 63 5.17 -11.92 -10.25
N PRO A 64 5.65 -13.14 -9.97
CA PRO A 64 6.33 -13.41 -8.72
C PRO A 64 7.63 -12.63 -8.61
N VAL A 65 7.95 -12.18 -7.40
CA VAL A 65 9.21 -11.51 -7.07
C VAL A 65 10.02 -12.41 -6.17
N LEU A 66 11.27 -12.62 -6.54
CA LEU A 66 12.25 -13.42 -5.81
C LEU A 66 13.35 -12.51 -5.27
N LEU A 67 13.93 -12.84 -4.13
CA LEU A 67 15.12 -12.18 -3.64
C LEU A 67 16.36 -13.01 -3.92
N LYS A 68 17.38 -12.37 -4.49
CA LYS A 68 18.69 -12.97 -4.68
C LYS A 68 19.64 -12.48 -3.59
N ASP A 69 20.27 -13.42 -2.89
CA ASP A 69 21.33 -13.13 -1.93
C ASP A 69 20.96 -12.10 -0.84
N HIS A 70 19.69 -12.01 -0.48
CA HIS A 70 19.18 -11.13 0.57
C HIS A 70 18.68 -11.96 1.75
N GLY A 71 18.98 -11.52 2.97
CA GLY A 71 18.54 -12.22 4.18
C GLY A 71 17.00 -12.21 4.29
N GLU A 72 16.44 -13.36 4.62
CA GLU A 72 15.02 -13.47 4.94
C GLU A 72 14.68 -12.75 6.24
N LEU A 73 13.42 -12.41 6.39
CA LEU A 73 12.86 -11.86 7.60
C LEU A 73 13.10 -12.83 8.78
N GLY A 74 13.97 -12.42 9.69
CA GLY A 74 14.34 -13.23 10.85
C GLY A 74 13.19 -13.41 11.84
N GLY A 75 13.29 -14.46 12.68
CA GLY A 75 12.30 -14.75 13.71
C GLY A 75 11.13 -15.60 13.21
N ARG A 76 10.13 -15.74 14.09
CA ARG A 76 8.91 -16.53 13.82
C ARG A 76 7.74 -15.57 13.60
N TRP A 77 7.01 -15.78 12.52
CA TRP A 77 5.95 -14.90 12.06
C TRP A 77 4.63 -15.63 11.88
N LEU A 78 3.56 -14.97 12.28
CA LEU A 78 2.18 -15.37 12.05
C LEU A 78 1.44 -14.27 11.29
N THR A 79 0.59 -14.67 10.37
CA THR A 79 -0.43 -13.79 9.79
C THR A 79 -1.59 -13.59 10.76
N LEU A 80 -2.45 -12.60 10.52
CA LEU A 80 -3.67 -12.36 11.29
C LEU A 80 -4.48 -13.66 11.48
N ASP A 81 -4.74 -14.38 10.38
CA ASP A 81 -5.57 -15.59 10.41
C ASP A 81 -4.91 -16.72 11.21
N ALA A 82 -3.62 -16.93 11.00
CA ALA A 82 -2.86 -17.96 11.72
C ALA A 82 -2.85 -17.66 13.23
N ALA A 83 -2.62 -16.40 13.61
CA ALA A 83 -2.55 -16.00 15.02
C ALA A 83 -3.91 -16.07 15.72
N LEU A 84 -5.00 -15.67 15.05
CA LEU A 84 -6.36 -15.80 15.56
C LEU A 84 -6.79 -17.28 15.67
N SER A 85 -6.50 -18.09 14.66
CA SER A 85 -6.83 -19.53 14.64
C SER A 85 -6.13 -20.30 15.77
N ARG A 86 -4.91 -19.89 16.11
CA ARG A 86 -4.11 -20.48 17.21
C ARG A 86 -4.48 -19.91 18.59
N GLY A 87 -5.36 -18.89 18.64
CA GLY A 87 -5.76 -18.23 19.89
C GLY A 87 -4.64 -17.42 20.56
N VAL A 88 -3.54 -17.13 19.84
CA VAL A 88 -2.44 -16.30 20.36
C VAL A 88 -2.62 -14.81 20.08
N LEU A 89 -3.48 -14.44 19.13
CA LEU A 89 -3.91 -13.07 18.92
C LEU A 89 -5.34 -12.90 19.48
N VAL A 90 -5.54 -11.87 20.28
CA VAL A 90 -6.85 -11.48 20.78
C VAL A 90 -7.19 -10.10 20.23
N VAL A 91 -8.36 -9.99 19.60
CA VAL A 91 -8.92 -8.71 19.16
C VAL A 91 -10.24 -8.51 19.88
N SER A 92 -10.42 -7.35 20.51
CA SER A 92 -11.61 -7.04 21.29
C SER A 92 -12.05 -5.59 21.12
N GLU A 93 -13.33 -5.32 21.36
CA GLU A 93 -13.86 -3.96 21.43
C GLU A 93 -13.17 -3.16 22.53
N LYS A 94 -13.01 -1.86 22.35
CA LYS A 94 -12.49 -0.94 23.35
C LYS A 94 -13.61 -0.53 24.32
N GLY A 95 -13.51 -0.95 25.59
CA GLY A 95 -14.52 -0.70 26.62
C GLY A 95 -15.84 -1.46 26.39
N GLY A 96 -16.73 -1.48 27.36
CA GLY A 96 -17.97 -2.28 27.34
C GLY A 96 -19.00 -1.86 26.26
N GLY A 97 -18.89 -0.64 25.71
CA GLY A 97 -19.78 -0.13 24.65
C GLY A 97 -19.23 -0.32 23.24
N GLY A 98 -17.93 -0.54 23.09
CA GLY A 98 -17.21 -0.48 21.84
C GLY A 98 -17.08 0.95 21.29
N THR A 99 -16.12 1.19 20.42
CA THR A 99 -15.97 2.42 19.65
C THR A 99 -15.69 2.10 18.19
N VAL A 100 -16.21 2.89 17.26
CA VAL A 100 -16.03 2.63 15.82
C VAL A 100 -14.56 2.70 15.40
N PRO A 101 -13.79 3.72 15.82
CA PRO A 101 -12.48 3.96 15.23
C PRO A 101 -11.35 3.09 15.77
N SER A 102 -11.58 2.29 16.82
CA SER A 102 -10.49 1.50 17.41
C SER A 102 -10.93 0.19 18.02
N VAL A 103 -10.00 -0.76 18.04
CA VAL A 103 -10.09 -2.05 18.73
C VAL A 103 -8.82 -2.25 19.55
N ILE A 104 -8.88 -3.13 20.55
CA ILE A 104 -7.70 -3.58 21.28
C ILE A 104 -7.18 -4.85 20.63
N VAL A 105 -5.89 -4.89 20.37
CA VAL A 105 -5.20 -6.04 19.77
C VAL A 105 -4.05 -6.46 20.68
N GLU A 106 -3.96 -7.74 21.01
CA GLU A 106 -2.97 -8.30 21.93
C GLU A 106 -2.35 -9.57 21.35
N ASN A 107 -1.03 -9.57 21.13
CA ASN A 107 -0.27 -10.75 20.78
C ASN A 107 0.19 -11.47 22.06
N ARG A 108 -0.40 -12.62 22.37
CA ARG A 108 -0.10 -13.44 23.56
C ARG A 108 0.97 -14.49 23.31
N SER A 109 1.55 -14.54 22.12
CA SER A 109 2.65 -15.46 21.87
C SER A 109 3.90 -15.04 22.66
N ARG A 110 4.79 -16.01 22.93
CA ARG A 110 6.04 -15.76 23.66
C ARG A 110 7.21 -15.40 22.77
N ASP A 111 7.17 -15.81 21.50
CA ASP A 111 8.33 -15.78 20.60
C ASP A 111 7.96 -15.56 19.11
N GLU A 112 6.68 -15.29 18.82
CA GLU A 112 6.22 -15.07 17.44
C GLU A 112 5.71 -13.64 17.26
N HIS A 113 6.19 -12.98 16.23
CA HIS A 113 5.60 -11.72 15.75
C HIS A 113 4.30 -12.01 15.02
N VAL A 114 3.34 -11.09 15.13
CA VAL A 114 2.11 -11.13 14.33
C VAL A 114 2.15 -9.98 13.34
N PHE A 115 1.98 -10.28 12.07
CA PHE A 115 1.81 -9.29 11.02
C PHE A 115 0.33 -9.21 10.61
N ILE A 116 -0.19 -7.99 10.58
CA ILE A 116 -1.55 -7.67 10.14
C ILE A 116 -1.43 -6.67 9.00
N MET A 117 -1.93 -7.03 7.83
CA MET A 117 -1.79 -6.23 6.61
C MET A 117 -2.89 -5.18 6.51
N THR A 118 -2.58 -4.04 5.94
CA THR A 118 -3.55 -3.00 5.53
C THR A 118 -4.70 -3.61 4.76
N GLY A 119 -5.92 -3.34 5.19
CA GLY A 119 -7.12 -3.83 4.51
C GLY A 119 -7.58 -5.23 4.93
N GLU A 120 -6.87 -5.93 5.82
CA GLU A 120 -7.38 -7.19 6.38
C GLU A 120 -8.65 -6.95 7.17
N VAL A 121 -9.59 -7.89 7.02
CA VAL A 121 -10.91 -7.84 7.65
C VAL A 121 -10.91 -8.68 8.93
N ILE A 122 -11.39 -8.08 10.01
CA ILE A 122 -11.69 -8.74 11.28
C ILE A 122 -13.20 -8.76 11.51
N SER A 123 -13.74 -9.98 11.64
CA SER A 123 -15.18 -10.23 11.74
C SER A 123 -15.63 -10.35 13.17
N GLY A 124 -16.83 -9.92 13.46
CA GLY A 124 -17.40 -9.99 14.80
C GLY A 124 -17.56 -8.64 15.46
N GLY A 125 -17.39 -8.57 16.78
CA GLY A 125 -17.62 -7.34 17.51
C GLY A 125 -18.99 -6.73 17.25
N LYS A 126 -19.13 -5.44 17.46
CA LYS A 126 -20.34 -4.68 17.12
C LYS A 126 -20.55 -4.52 15.62
N GLN A 127 -19.47 -4.52 14.86
CA GLN A 127 -19.42 -4.43 13.39
C GLN A 127 -18.13 -5.06 12.88
N THR A 128 -18.15 -5.57 11.64
CA THR A 128 -16.95 -6.01 10.95
C THR A 128 -16.01 -4.81 10.68
N ARG A 129 -14.73 -4.99 10.95
CA ARG A 129 -13.69 -3.96 10.85
C ARG A 129 -12.66 -4.31 9.79
N THR A 130 -11.92 -3.30 9.36
CA THR A 130 -10.71 -3.44 8.55
C THR A 130 -9.57 -2.61 9.12
N VAL A 131 -8.36 -3.12 8.97
CA VAL A 131 -7.14 -2.49 9.47
C VAL A 131 -6.73 -1.35 8.52
N ARG A 132 -6.37 -0.19 9.08
CA ARG A 132 -6.07 1.02 8.32
C ARG A 132 -4.68 1.04 7.70
N GLN A 133 -3.73 0.39 8.34
CA GLN A 133 -2.31 0.36 7.94
C GLN A 133 -1.65 -0.92 8.45
N ASP A 134 -0.51 -1.27 7.89
CA ASP A 134 0.28 -2.40 8.33
C ASP A 134 0.66 -2.31 9.80
N VAL A 135 0.58 -3.43 10.50
CA VAL A 135 0.87 -3.55 11.92
C VAL A 135 1.76 -4.75 12.17
N VAL A 136 2.83 -4.55 12.92
CA VAL A 136 3.61 -5.63 13.52
C VAL A 136 3.39 -5.60 15.03
N LEU A 137 3.02 -6.74 15.58
CA LEU A 137 2.95 -6.94 17.04
C LEU A 137 4.08 -7.86 17.46
N SER A 138 4.98 -7.35 18.28
CA SER A 138 5.99 -8.17 18.94
C SER A 138 5.36 -9.14 19.95
N PRO A 139 6.09 -10.21 20.36
CA PRO A 139 5.62 -11.10 21.40
C PRO A 139 5.21 -10.34 22.68
N GLY A 140 4.00 -10.61 23.20
CA GLY A 140 3.44 -9.95 24.38
C GLY A 140 2.93 -8.52 24.16
N GLU A 141 3.01 -7.97 22.95
CA GLU A 141 2.60 -6.60 22.69
C GLU A 141 1.07 -6.47 22.65
N ARG A 142 0.59 -5.37 23.26
CA ARG A 142 -0.83 -5.00 23.30
C ARG A 142 -0.96 -3.53 22.91
N ILE A 143 -1.78 -3.25 21.89
CA ILE A 143 -1.99 -1.90 21.37
C ILE A 143 -3.48 -1.58 21.18
N GLU A 144 -3.76 -0.31 21.08
CA GLU A 144 -5.01 0.19 20.49
C GLU A 144 -4.79 0.40 19.00
N LEU A 145 -5.56 -0.32 18.18
CA LEU A 145 -5.43 -0.29 16.72
C LEU A 145 -6.57 0.50 16.09
N SER A 146 -6.22 1.50 15.29
CA SER A 146 -7.19 2.24 14.47
C SER A 146 -7.73 1.38 13.34
N VAL A 147 -9.05 1.35 13.20
CA VAL A 147 -9.77 0.55 12.21
C VAL A 147 -10.84 1.38 11.51
N PHE A 148 -11.35 0.87 10.39
CA PHE A 148 -12.58 1.33 9.78
C PHE A 148 -13.66 0.26 9.87
N CYS A 149 -14.91 0.69 9.92
CA CYS A 149 -16.05 -0.19 9.78
C CYS A 149 -16.30 -0.47 8.29
N VAL A 150 -16.51 -1.74 7.94
CA VAL A 150 -16.85 -2.19 6.58
C VAL A 150 -18.23 -2.85 6.51
N GLU A 151 -19.08 -2.55 7.50
CA GLU A 151 -20.45 -2.99 7.64
C GLU A 151 -21.30 -1.85 8.21
N ALA A 152 -22.00 -1.12 7.34
CA ALA A 152 -22.59 0.17 7.70
C ALA A 152 -23.83 0.07 8.60
N HIS A 153 -24.58 -1.05 8.54
CA HIS A 153 -25.92 -1.13 9.11
C HIS A 153 -26.06 -2.13 10.28
N ARG A 154 -24.97 -2.56 10.89
CA ARG A 154 -24.99 -3.38 12.10
C ARG A 154 -24.26 -2.68 13.24
N TRP A 155 -24.89 -2.62 14.40
CA TRP A 155 -24.27 -2.24 15.68
C TRP A 155 -24.74 -3.19 16.78
N GLN A 156 -24.55 -4.48 16.53
CA GLN A 156 -24.95 -5.58 17.43
C GLN A 156 -23.92 -6.70 17.31
N GLY A 157 -23.60 -7.32 18.44
CA GLY A 157 -22.66 -8.44 18.50
C GLY A 157 -21.91 -8.51 19.83
N GLY A 158 -21.03 -9.49 19.94
CA GLY A 158 -20.15 -9.70 21.08
C GLY A 158 -19.02 -8.67 21.15
N GLU A 159 -18.07 -8.91 22.05
CA GLU A 159 -16.91 -8.04 22.25
C GLU A 159 -15.66 -8.55 21.52
N GLN A 160 -15.67 -9.81 21.09
CA GLN A 160 -14.50 -10.43 20.44
C GLN A 160 -14.66 -10.52 18.93
N PHE A 161 -13.52 -10.55 18.28
CA PHE A 161 -13.39 -10.68 16.83
C PHE A 161 -12.73 -12.01 16.46
N SER A 162 -12.97 -12.42 15.23
CA SER A 162 -12.36 -13.57 14.57
C SER A 162 -11.77 -13.17 13.23
N ALA A 163 -11.04 -14.07 12.61
CA ALA A 163 -10.52 -13.85 11.25
C ALA A 163 -11.66 -13.73 10.25
N GLY A 164 -11.72 -12.61 9.53
CA GLY A 164 -12.68 -12.39 8.45
C GLY A 164 -12.30 -13.10 7.16
N LYS A 165 -11.08 -13.68 7.08
CA LYS A 165 -10.55 -14.37 5.92
C LYS A 165 -10.63 -13.60 4.60
N ALA A 166 -10.78 -12.28 4.69
CA ALA A 166 -10.92 -11.39 3.55
C ALA A 166 -9.89 -10.23 3.63
N LEU A 167 -9.57 -9.72 2.48
CA LEU A 167 -8.82 -8.50 2.28
C LEU A 167 -9.68 -7.54 1.45
N LEU A 168 -9.66 -6.27 1.77
CA LEU A 168 -10.38 -5.26 0.99
C LEU A 168 -9.97 -5.29 -0.48
N PRO A 169 -10.89 -5.11 -1.43
CA PRO A 169 -10.55 -4.82 -2.82
C PRO A 169 -9.55 -3.67 -2.95
N GLN A 170 -8.70 -3.73 -3.96
CA GLN A 170 -7.63 -2.75 -4.16
C GLN A 170 -8.15 -1.32 -4.35
N SER A 171 -9.37 -1.18 -4.91
CA SER A 171 -10.05 0.11 -5.01
C SER A 171 -10.31 0.76 -3.64
N ILE A 172 -10.69 -0.02 -2.64
CA ILE A 172 -10.92 0.47 -1.27
C ILE A 172 -9.59 0.71 -0.55
N GLN A 173 -8.63 -0.22 -0.64
CA GLN A 173 -7.30 -0.05 -0.05
C GLN A 173 -6.60 1.23 -0.54
N LYS A 174 -6.75 1.55 -1.82
CA LYS A 174 -6.25 2.80 -2.39
C LYS A 174 -6.83 4.04 -1.70
N GLU A 175 -8.11 4.05 -1.41
CA GLU A 175 -8.74 5.16 -0.70
C GLU A 175 -8.22 5.25 0.76
N LEU A 176 -7.98 4.11 1.43
CA LEU A 176 -7.32 4.10 2.75
C LEU A 176 -5.94 4.77 2.68
N ARG A 177 -5.12 4.41 1.70
CA ARG A 177 -3.78 5.01 1.50
C ARG A 177 -3.83 6.49 1.17
N LYS A 178 -4.91 6.97 0.54
CA LYS A 178 -5.14 8.40 0.28
C LYS A 178 -5.59 9.16 1.52
N GLY A 179 -5.94 8.49 2.61
CA GLY A 179 -6.42 9.08 3.85
C GLY A 179 -7.93 9.24 3.92
N ALA A 180 -8.68 8.31 3.30
CA ALA A 180 -10.13 8.29 3.37
C ALA A 180 -10.65 8.31 4.82
N ASP A 181 -11.78 8.98 5.01
CA ASP A 181 -12.57 8.91 6.24
C ASP A 181 -13.55 7.73 6.24
N GLN A 182 -14.26 7.53 7.37
CA GLN A 182 -15.21 6.42 7.52
C GLN A 182 -16.34 6.47 6.47
N GLN A 183 -16.82 7.66 6.13
CA GLN A 183 -17.91 7.83 5.18
C GLN A 183 -17.48 7.49 3.75
N GLN A 184 -16.25 7.85 3.40
CA GLN A 184 -15.65 7.48 2.12
C GLN A 184 -15.46 5.97 2.02
N VAL A 185 -15.01 5.31 3.10
CA VAL A 185 -14.90 3.84 3.15
C VAL A 185 -16.26 3.17 2.93
N TRP A 186 -17.31 3.61 3.63
CA TRP A 186 -18.67 3.06 3.42
C TRP A 186 -19.18 3.28 2.00
N SER A 187 -18.89 4.44 1.42
CA SER A 187 -19.26 4.72 0.03
C SER A 187 -18.59 3.78 -0.96
N GLU A 188 -17.32 3.45 -0.73
CA GLU A 188 -16.60 2.49 -1.56
C GLU A 188 -17.09 1.05 -1.34
N VAL A 189 -17.40 0.66 -0.10
CA VAL A 189 -18.00 -0.64 0.22
C VAL A 189 -19.35 -0.79 -0.50
N ALA A 190 -20.23 0.19 -0.39
CA ALA A 190 -21.52 0.16 -1.06
C ALA A 190 -21.38 0.06 -2.59
N ARG A 191 -20.42 0.79 -3.16
CA ARG A 191 -20.10 0.74 -4.60
C ARG A 191 -19.61 -0.65 -5.03
N ASN A 192 -18.73 -1.27 -4.24
CA ASN A 192 -18.26 -2.62 -4.52
C ASN A 192 -19.37 -3.65 -4.41
N ASN A 193 -20.18 -3.61 -3.35
CA ASN A 193 -21.31 -4.53 -3.16
C ASN A 193 -22.32 -4.44 -4.32
N GLN A 194 -22.64 -3.22 -4.77
CA GLN A 194 -23.50 -3.00 -5.92
C GLN A 194 -22.89 -3.54 -7.22
N ALA A 195 -21.60 -3.28 -7.45
CA ALA A 195 -20.92 -3.73 -8.67
C ALA A 195 -20.78 -5.25 -8.74
N LEU A 196 -20.63 -5.91 -7.58
CA LEU A 196 -20.62 -7.37 -7.43
C LEU A 196 -22.03 -7.99 -7.53
N GLN A 197 -23.09 -7.17 -7.50
CA GLN A 197 -24.49 -7.63 -7.39
C GLN A 197 -24.68 -8.49 -6.12
N ALA A 198 -24.06 -8.09 -5.02
CA ALA A 198 -24.03 -8.79 -3.74
C ALA A 198 -24.42 -7.85 -2.58
N GLU A 199 -25.33 -6.91 -2.86
CA GLU A 199 -25.90 -6.01 -1.84
C GLU A 199 -26.60 -6.83 -0.76
N ASN A 200 -26.46 -6.40 0.50
CA ASN A 200 -27.05 -7.09 1.65
C ASN A 200 -27.53 -6.08 2.70
N ALA A 201 -28.42 -6.53 3.59
CA ALA A 201 -29.12 -5.67 4.54
C ALA A 201 -28.19 -4.93 5.53
N SER A 202 -27.08 -5.55 5.92
CA SER A 202 -26.11 -4.91 6.84
C SER A 202 -25.11 -4.01 6.11
N GLY A 203 -25.09 -4.00 4.79
CA GLY A 203 -24.09 -3.30 3.99
C GLY A 203 -22.68 -3.88 4.17
N SER A 204 -22.58 -5.16 4.55
CA SER A 204 -21.32 -5.82 4.81
C SER A 204 -20.58 -6.16 3.53
N LEU A 205 -19.32 -5.71 3.44
CA LEU A 205 -18.42 -6.12 2.37
C LEU A 205 -18.07 -7.61 2.48
N GLU A 206 -17.85 -8.10 3.69
CA GLU A 206 -17.50 -9.50 3.93
C GLU A 206 -18.59 -10.45 3.43
N LEU A 207 -19.87 -10.14 3.69
CA LEU A 207 -20.99 -10.92 3.18
C LEU A 207 -21.06 -10.88 1.64
N ALA A 208 -20.76 -9.74 1.04
CA ALA A 208 -20.72 -9.61 -0.42
C ALA A 208 -19.61 -10.47 -1.04
N LEU A 209 -18.40 -10.42 -0.48
CA LEU A 209 -17.25 -11.21 -0.93
C LEU A 209 -17.47 -12.73 -0.70
N ASN A 210 -18.22 -13.10 0.35
CA ASN A 210 -18.55 -14.49 0.67
C ASN A 210 -19.81 -15.01 -0.01
N SER A 211 -20.49 -14.18 -0.83
CA SER A 211 -21.63 -14.67 -1.62
C SER A 211 -21.19 -15.78 -2.58
N ALA A 212 -22.04 -16.79 -2.78
CA ALA A 212 -21.68 -17.98 -3.55
C ALA A 212 -21.20 -17.67 -4.99
N PRO A 213 -21.83 -16.73 -5.75
CA PRO A 213 -21.35 -16.38 -7.09
C PRO A 213 -19.96 -15.72 -7.10
N VAL A 214 -19.68 -14.86 -6.10
CA VAL A 214 -18.38 -14.18 -5.95
C VAL A 214 -17.32 -15.18 -5.54
N ARG A 215 -17.57 -15.97 -4.49
CA ARG A 215 -16.63 -16.99 -4.00
C ARG A 215 -16.24 -18.00 -5.07
N LYS A 216 -17.19 -18.45 -5.88
CA LYS A 216 -16.89 -19.37 -6.98
C LYS A 216 -15.85 -18.79 -7.93
N LYS A 217 -16.03 -17.54 -8.37
CA LYS A 217 -15.10 -16.88 -9.29
C LYS A 217 -13.72 -16.62 -8.66
N LEU A 218 -13.68 -16.21 -7.39
CA LEU A 218 -12.43 -16.02 -6.67
C LEU A 218 -11.67 -17.34 -6.49
N ALA A 219 -12.38 -18.42 -6.16
CA ALA A 219 -11.78 -19.76 -6.06
C ALA A 219 -11.18 -20.23 -7.39
N GLU A 220 -11.79 -19.93 -8.54
CA GLU A 220 -11.23 -20.23 -9.86
C GLU A 220 -9.88 -19.52 -10.08
N VAL A 221 -9.76 -18.25 -9.65
CA VAL A 221 -8.48 -17.49 -9.72
C VAL A 221 -7.43 -18.15 -8.84
N GLN A 222 -7.76 -18.44 -7.58
CA GLN A 222 -6.83 -19.05 -6.64
C GLN A 222 -6.36 -20.43 -7.11
N GLN A 223 -7.27 -21.29 -7.56
CA GLN A 223 -6.96 -22.63 -8.07
C GLN A 223 -6.02 -22.60 -9.28
N HIS A 224 -6.10 -21.55 -10.08
CA HIS A 224 -5.21 -21.39 -11.23
C HIS A 224 -3.86 -20.77 -10.85
N VAL A 225 -3.85 -19.75 -9.98
CA VAL A 225 -2.64 -18.98 -9.72
C VAL A 225 -1.77 -19.61 -8.64
N VAL A 226 -2.35 -19.97 -7.48
CA VAL A 226 -1.58 -20.39 -6.31
C VAL A 226 -0.64 -21.57 -6.59
N PRO A 227 -1.07 -22.67 -7.26
CA PRO A 227 -0.19 -23.83 -7.50
C PRO A 227 0.95 -23.55 -8.47
N ASN A 228 0.84 -22.47 -9.28
CA ASN A 228 1.80 -22.15 -10.33
C ASN A 228 2.79 -21.04 -9.92
N VAL A 229 2.69 -20.51 -8.71
CA VAL A 229 3.67 -19.56 -8.16
C VAL A 229 4.91 -20.34 -7.70
N PRO A 230 6.13 -19.96 -8.15
CA PRO A 230 7.35 -20.66 -7.79
C PRO A 230 7.68 -20.50 -6.29
N GLN A 231 8.38 -21.51 -5.74
CA GLN A 231 8.96 -21.43 -4.41
C GLN A 231 9.97 -20.28 -4.33
N GLY A 232 10.20 -19.76 -3.13
CA GLY A 232 11.08 -18.60 -2.90
C GLY A 232 10.44 -17.25 -3.27
N THR A 233 9.15 -17.25 -3.63
CA THR A 233 8.43 -16.00 -3.92
C THR A 233 8.20 -15.20 -2.65
N VAL A 234 8.69 -13.96 -2.66
CA VAL A 234 8.56 -13.00 -1.56
C VAL A 234 7.74 -11.77 -1.94
N GLY A 235 7.16 -11.72 -3.12
CA GLY A 235 6.33 -10.60 -3.55
C GLY A 235 5.64 -10.87 -4.88
N TYR A 236 4.78 -9.95 -5.26
CA TYR A 236 3.94 -10.06 -6.45
C TYR A 236 3.77 -8.70 -7.11
N ILE A 237 3.93 -8.65 -8.43
CA ILE A 237 3.50 -7.48 -9.23
C ILE A 237 2.27 -7.91 -10.01
N PHE A 238 1.22 -7.11 -9.92
CA PHE A 238 -0.06 -7.37 -10.58
C PHE A 238 -0.21 -6.48 -11.80
N VAL A 239 -0.49 -7.11 -12.94
CA VAL A 239 -0.75 -6.45 -14.23
C VAL A 239 -2.13 -6.87 -14.71
N SER A 240 -2.97 -5.91 -15.06
CA SER A 240 -4.31 -6.18 -15.61
C SER A 240 -4.56 -5.36 -16.86
N GLY A 241 -5.09 -6.00 -17.91
CA GLY A 241 -5.33 -5.34 -19.18
C GLY A 241 -4.08 -4.69 -19.79
N GLY A 242 -2.89 -5.28 -19.57
CA GLY A 242 -1.61 -4.78 -20.05
C GLY A 242 -1.07 -3.58 -19.28
N ARG A 243 -1.61 -3.26 -18.10
CA ARG A 243 -1.14 -2.17 -17.23
C ARG A 243 -0.86 -2.68 -15.83
N ALA A 244 0.26 -2.27 -15.25
CA ALA A 244 0.55 -2.53 -13.85
C ALA A 244 -0.45 -1.81 -12.95
N VAL A 245 -0.97 -2.52 -11.95
CA VAL A 245 -2.01 -2.02 -11.04
C VAL A 245 -1.52 -1.92 -9.61
N GLY A 246 -0.55 -2.72 -9.22
CA GLY A 246 0.06 -2.69 -7.89
C GLY A 246 1.14 -3.75 -7.72
N ALA A 247 1.82 -3.67 -6.59
CA ALA A 247 2.80 -4.65 -6.15
C ALA A 247 2.77 -4.80 -4.64
N GLU A 248 3.08 -6.00 -4.17
CA GLU A 248 3.15 -6.38 -2.75
C GLU A 248 4.50 -7.08 -2.52
N PHE A 249 5.28 -6.61 -1.58
CA PHE A 249 6.61 -7.13 -1.27
C PHE A 249 6.66 -7.54 0.20
N PHE A 250 7.13 -8.74 0.50
CA PHE A 250 7.21 -9.29 1.85
C PHE A 250 8.66 -9.61 2.20
N GLY A 251 9.01 -9.49 3.47
CA GLY A 251 10.35 -9.80 3.95
C GLY A 251 10.68 -11.28 3.99
N GLY A 252 9.69 -12.17 3.77
CA GLY A 252 9.89 -13.62 3.76
C GLY A 252 8.83 -14.36 2.97
N GLU A 253 9.25 -15.51 2.41
CA GLU A 253 8.42 -16.38 1.59
C GLU A 253 7.14 -16.82 2.32
N LYS A 254 7.25 -17.19 3.60
CA LYS A 254 6.11 -17.68 4.39
C LYS A 254 4.96 -16.66 4.42
N LEU A 255 5.24 -15.39 4.73
CA LEU A 255 4.21 -14.36 4.74
C LEU A 255 3.61 -14.15 3.35
N ALA A 256 4.46 -14.12 2.31
CA ALA A 256 4.02 -13.97 0.94
C ALA A 256 3.06 -15.08 0.51
N GLN A 257 3.42 -16.34 0.81
CA GLN A 257 2.61 -17.51 0.45
C GLN A 257 1.29 -17.57 1.24
N GLU A 258 1.33 -17.35 2.55
CA GLU A 258 0.12 -17.39 3.39
C GLU A 258 -0.89 -16.30 3.03
N LEU A 259 -0.42 -15.11 2.58
CA LEU A 259 -1.27 -13.99 2.20
C LEU A 259 -1.69 -13.99 0.72
N LEU A 260 -1.03 -14.76 -0.14
CA LEU A 260 -1.34 -14.80 -1.57
C LEU A 260 -2.82 -15.04 -1.88
N PRO A 261 -3.54 -16.01 -1.26
CA PRO A 261 -4.96 -16.22 -1.56
C PRO A 261 -5.81 -14.98 -1.31
N LYS A 262 -5.59 -14.25 -0.21
CA LYS A 262 -6.29 -13.01 0.10
C LYS A 262 -5.95 -11.89 -0.87
N LEU A 263 -4.67 -11.78 -1.25
CA LEU A 263 -4.21 -10.82 -2.25
C LEU A 263 -4.87 -11.07 -3.59
N LEU A 264 -4.90 -12.34 -4.03
CA LEU A 264 -5.58 -12.71 -5.28
C LEU A 264 -7.06 -12.36 -5.26
N ASP A 265 -7.76 -12.61 -4.16
CA ASP A 265 -9.16 -12.22 -4.01
C ASP A 265 -9.31 -10.70 -4.13
N SER A 266 -8.48 -9.94 -3.44
CA SER A 266 -8.49 -8.48 -3.43
C SER A 266 -8.27 -7.89 -4.83
N TYR A 267 -7.25 -8.37 -5.55
CA TYR A 267 -6.99 -7.93 -6.93
C TYR A 267 -8.02 -8.47 -7.93
N ALA A 268 -8.48 -9.72 -7.76
CA ALA A 268 -9.45 -10.32 -8.67
C ALA A 268 -10.83 -9.65 -8.60
N VAL A 269 -11.26 -9.17 -7.43
CA VAL A 269 -12.50 -8.39 -7.33
C VAL A 269 -12.47 -7.24 -8.30
N ASP A 270 -11.47 -6.41 -8.26
CA ASP A 270 -11.39 -5.22 -9.10
C ASP A 270 -11.07 -5.56 -10.56
N PHE A 271 -10.13 -6.46 -10.80
CA PHE A 271 -9.52 -6.63 -12.12
C PHE A 271 -10.00 -7.86 -12.91
N VAL A 272 -10.75 -8.78 -12.28
CA VAL A 272 -11.36 -9.94 -12.95
C VAL A 272 -12.89 -9.88 -12.92
N LEU A 273 -13.47 -9.53 -11.77
CA LEU A 273 -14.92 -9.56 -11.58
C LEU A 273 -15.61 -8.28 -12.05
N LEU A 274 -15.02 -7.13 -11.73
CA LEU A 274 -15.62 -5.81 -12.00
C LEU A 274 -15.18 -5.19 -13.34
N HIS A 275 -14.03 -5.58 -13.86
CA HIS A 275 -13.48 -5.04 -15.10
C HIS A 275 -14.01 -5.81 -16.32
N LYS A 276 -15.22 -5.51 -16.78
CA LYS A 276 -15.89 -6.22 -17.88
C LYS A 276 -15.45 -5.80 -19.30
N GLY A 277 -14.57 -4.83 -19.46
CA GLY A 277 -14.35 -4.19 -20.77
C GLY A 277 -13.00 -4.42 -21.44
N ALA A 278 -12.03 -5.04 -20.81
CA ALA A 278 -10.65 -5.11 -21.33
C ALA A 278 -10.21 -6.51 -21.82
N ALA A 279 -11.06 -7.51 -21.75
CA ALA A 279 -10.72 -8.87 -22.17
C ALA A 279 -10.35 -9.00 -23.65
N GLU A 280 -10.84 -8.11 -24.51
CA GLU A 280 -10.61 -8.16 -25.95
C GLU A 280 -9.27 -7.57 -26.42
N GLN A 281 -8.57 -6.78 -25.60
CA GLN A 281 -7.31 -6.13 -26.01
C GLN A 281 -6.07 -6.63 -25.23
N TRP A 282 -6.25 -7.56 -24.30
CA TRP A 282 -5.14 -8.07 -23.52
C TRP A 282 -4.28 -9.04 -24.34
N ARG A 283 -3.00 -8.72 -24.46
CA ARG A 283 -1.99 -9.63 -25.01
C ARG A 283 -1.23 -10.27 -23.84
N PRO A 284 -1.27 -11.63 -23.71
CA PRO A 284 -0.41 -12.32 -22.74
C PRO A 284 1.04 -11.94 -23.00
N GLY A 285 1.78 -11.63 -21.94
CA GLY A 285 3.24 -11.56 -22.04
C GLY A 285 3.85 -10.17 -22.20
N ASN A 286 3.18 -9.08 -21.79
CA ASN A 286 3.90 -7.81 -21.67
C ASN A 286 4.71 -7.76 -20.36
N HIS A 287 5.72 -8.64 -20.27
CA HIS A 287 6.71 -8.67 -19.20
C HIS A 287 7.36 -7.28 -18.99
N ARG A 288 7.46 -6.50 -20.05
CA ARG A 288 7.98 -5.15 -20.01
C ARG A 288 7.19 -4.22 -19.08
N GLU A 289 5.86 -4.33 -19.04
CA GLU A 289 5.04 -3.50 -18.15
C GLU A 289 5.35 -3.75 -16.66
N ALA A 290 5.56 -5.01 -16.27
CA ALA A 290 5.95 -5.33 -14.91
C ALA A 290 7.36 -4.80 -14.59
N ILE A 291 8.30 -4.92 -15.52
CA ILE A 291 9.66 -4.39 -15.36
C ILE A 291 9.63 -2.86 -15.27
N ASP A 292 8.94 -2.17 -16.18
CA ASP A 292 8.85 -0.71 -16.21
C ASP A 292 8.17 -0.18 -14.92
N PHE A 293 7.17 -0.90 -14.42
CA PHE A 293 6.52 -0.57 -13.15
C PHE A 293 7.47 -0.75 -11.95
N PHE A 294 8.20 -1.85 -11.91
CA PHE A 294 9.19 -2.10 -10.87
C PHE A 294 10.31 -1.06 -10.87
N GLU A 295 10.84 -0.71 -12.05
CA GLU A 295 11.82 0.35 -12.19
C GLU A 295 11.26 1.73 -11.79
N ARG A 296 9.98 1.97 -12.04
CA ARG A 296 9.30 3.16 -11.55
C ARG A 296 9.24 3.18 -10.02
N ILE A 297 8.92 2.05 -9.37
CA ILE A 297 8.96 1.93 -7.91
C ILE A 297 10.37 2.26 -7.40
N ARG A 298 11.41 1.67 -7.98
CA ARG A 298 12.81 1.93 -7.60
C ARG A 298 13.22 3.39 -7.69
N ARG A 299 12.61 4.15 -8.59
CA ARG A 299 12.91 5.58 -8.81
C ARG A 299 12.04 6.53 -7.98
N THR A 300 10.99 6.05 -7.35
CA THR A 300 10.00 6.94 -6.70
C THR A 300 10.47 7.46 -5.36
N GLY A 301 11.28 6.74 -4.64
CA GLY A 301 11.71 7.09 -3.29
C GLY A 301 10.66 6.79 -2.22
N SER A 302 11.08 6.78 -0.96
CA SER A 302 10.20 6.57 0.20
C SER A 302 10.72 7.28 1.43
N GLU A 303 9.84 7.51 2.40
CA GLU A 303 10.12 8.16 3.67
C GLU A 303 9.65 7.30 4.85
N ARG A 304 10.20 7.59 6.02
CA ARG A 304 9.74 7.01 7.28
C ARG A 304 8.37 7.57 7.65
N SER A 305 7.54 6.70 8.22
CA SER A 305 6.24 7.08 8.78
C SER A 305 5.99 6.38 10.12
N GLY A 306 4.98 6.81 10.85
CA GLY A 306 4.55 6.11 12.07
C GLY A 306 3.86 4.78 11.76
N THR A 307 3.97 3.85 12.69
CA THR A 307 3.18 2.60 12.74
C THR A 307 2.59 2.42 14.15
N PRO A 308 1.42 1.83 14.31
CA PRO A 308 0.79 1.68 15.63
C PRO A 308 1.44 0.61 16.51
N GLY A 309 2.17 -0.33 15.95
CA GLY A 309 2.87 -1.40 16.68
C GLY A 309 4.38 -1.27 16.56
N SER A 310 5.06 -2.40 16.69
CA SER A 310 6.52 -2.48 16.56
C SER A 310 7.00 -2.16 15.15
N GLY A 311 8.22 -1.61 15.06
CA GLY A 311 8.89 -1.31 13.79
C GLY A 311 8.77 0.15 13.35
N ALA A 312 9.00 0.39 12.08
CA ALA A 312 8.91 1.70 11.47
C ALA A 312 8.09 1.64 10.18
N GLY A 313 7.15 2.57 10.02
CA GLY A 313 6.36 2.68 8.81
C GLY A 313 7.22 3.19 7.64
N ILE A 314 6.86 2.74 6.44
CA ILE A 314 7.43 3.18 5.16
C ILE A 314 6.29 3.77 4.33
N ARG A 315 6.55 4.90 3.65
CA ARG A 315 5.54 5.53 2.80
C ARG A 315 6.15 6.08 1.52
N THR A 316 5.42 5.94 0.42
CA THR A 316 5.71 6.62 -0.86
C THR A 316 4.46 7.27 -1.43
N ARG A 317 4.61 8.50 -1.97
CA ARG A 317 3.50 9.28 -2.56
C ARG A 317 4.00 10.17 -3.70
N ASP A 318 4.77 9.62 -4.59
CA ASP A 318 5.34 10.37 -5.70
C ASP A 318 5.27 9.57 -7.00
N GLY A 319 5.57 10.21 -8.11
CA GLY A 319 5.63 9.57 -9.43
C GLY A 319 4.29 8.94 -9.88
N GLY A 320 3.15 9.40 -9.37
CA GLY A 320 1.84 8.79 -9.63
C GLY A 320 1.64 7.43 -8.94
N LEU A 321 2.50 7.11 -7.96
CA LEU A 321 2.39 5.95 -7.08
C LEU A 321 1.91 6.37 -5.69
N ILE A 322 1.31 5.43 -4.99
CA ILE A 322 0.98 5.52 -3.57
C ILE A 322 1.27 4.18 -2.93
N GLY A 323 2.02 4.17 -1.85
CA GLY A 323 2.41 2.95 -1.16
C GLY A 323 2.66 3.19 0.32
N ASP A 324 2.55 2.13 1.07
CA ASP A 324 2.84 2.05 2.49
C ASP A 324 3.35 0.67 2.87
N GLY A 325 3.96 0.57 4.03
CA GLY A 325 4.49 -0.68 4.53
C GLY A 325 5.12 -0.50 5.90
N VAL A 326 5.77 -1.54 6.37
CA VAL A 326 6.43 -1.59 7.68
C VAL A 326 7.73 -2.37 7.60
N SER A 327 8.73 -1.91 8.35
CA SER A 327 9.99 -2.60 8.60
C SER A 327 10.19 -2.87 10.09
N LEU A 328 10.92 -3.93 10.41
CA LEU A 328 11.31 -4.27 11.78
C LEU A 328 12.80 -4.68 11.79
N GLY A 329 13.57 -4.11 12.73
CA GLY A 329 14.98 -4.44 12.87
C GLY A 329 15.84 -4.19 11.63
N GLY A 330 15.49 -3.21 10.80
CA GLY A 330 16.19 -2.91 9.55
C GLY A 330 15.86 -3.83 8.37
N THR A 331 14.80 -4.62 8.47
CA THR A 331 14.31 -5.51 7.40
C THR A 331 12.87 -5.13 7.03
N VAL A 332 12.54 -5.10 5.75
CA VAL A 332 11.16 -4.94 5.28
C VAL A 332 10.34 -6.14 5.76
N VAL A 333 9.21 -5.88 6.41
CA VAL A 333 8.21 -6.91 6.71
C VAL A 333 7.21 -6.99 5.57
N HIS A 334 6.70 -5.82 5.17
CA HIS A 334 5.80 -5.68 4.03
C HIS A 334 5.91 -4.27 3.43
N PHE A 335 5.73 -4.17 2.12
CA PHE A 335 5.60 -2.91 1.40
C PHE A 335 4.69 -3.09 0.19
N ALA A 336 3.61 -2.32 0.16
CA ALA A 336 2.63 -2.33 -0.91
C ALA A 336 2.68 -1.03 -1.73
N VAL A 337 2.54 -1.13 -3.05
CA VAL A 337 2.48 0.03 -3.95
C VAL A 337 1.36 -0.13 -4.95
N GLN A 338 0.61 0.94 -5.17
CA GLN A 338 -0.46 1.00 -6.18
C GLN A 338 -0.27 2.21 -7.09
N VAL A 339 -0.79 2.12 -8.31
CA VAL A 339 -0.94 3.29 -9.19
C VAL A 339 -2.01 4.20 -8.60
N ARG A 340 -1.69 5.50 -8.46
CA ARG A 340 -2.53 6.48 -7.76
C ARG A 340 -3.86 6.74 -8.46
N ASP A 341 -3.84 6.78 -9.78
CA ASP A 341 -5.05 7.05 -10.56
C ASP A 341 -5.98 5.84 -10.59
N ARG A 342 -7.29 6.11 -10.65
CA ARG A 342 -8.29 5.05 -10.73
C ARG A 342 -8.26 4.42 -12.11
N ILE A 343 -8.01 3.11 -12.17
CA ILE A 343 -7.96 2.36 -13.43
C ILE A 343 -9.35 1.84 -13.81
N ILE A 344 -10.22 1.60 -12.81
CA ILE A 344 -11.55 1.00 -13.02
C ILE A 344 -12.64 2.03 -12.74
N PRO A 345 -13.54 2.31 -13.70
CA PRO A 345 -14.74 3.09 -13.45
C PRO A 345 -15.74 2.25 -12.67
N LEU A 346 -15.83 2.42 -11.37
CA LEU A 346 -16.92 1.87 -10.56
C LEU A 346 -18.17 2.74 -10.66
N PRO A 347 -19.38 2.19 -10.45
CA PRO A 347 -20.62 2.94 -10.38
C PRO A 347 -20.52 4.10 -9.39
N LYS A 348 -21.29 5.18 -9.60
CA LYS A 348 -21.38 6.23 -8.58
C LYS A 348 -21.97 5.63 -7.30
N PRO A 349 -21.40 5.94 -6.12
CA PRO A 349 -21.95 5.44 -4.86
C PRO A 349 -23.38 5.96 -4.67
N ARG A 350 -24.27 5.08 -4.21
CA ARG A 350 -25.58 5.52 -3.72
C ARG A 350 -25.42 6.16 -2.35
N PRO A 351 -26.21 7.19 -2.01
CA PRO A 351 -26.22 7.72 -0.66
C PRO A 351 -26.53 6.61 0.35
N ILE A 352 -25.72 6.50 1.38
CA ILE A 352 -25.95 5.56 2.48
C ILE A 352 -26.97 6.20 3.41
N PRO A 353 -28.16 5.58 3.65
CA PRO A 353 -29.14 6.12 4.58
C PRO A 353 -28.52 6.28 5.97
N TYR A 354 -28.76 7.46 6.57
CA TYR A 354 -28.27 7.74 7.90
C TYR A 354 -28.99 6.86 8.94
N GLN A 355 -28.23 6.13 9.76
CA GLN A 355 -28.81 5.33 10.82
C GLN A 355 -29.08 6.18 12.07
N ARG A 356 -30.34 6.33 12.45
CA ARG A 356 -30.76 7.06 13.67
C ARG A 356 -30.16 6.50 14.97
N ASN A 357 -29.79 5.20 14.98
CA ASN A 357 -29.30 4.48 16.14
C ASN A 357 -27.78 4.30 16.17
N ALA A 358 -27.04 4.90 15.26
CA ALA A 358 -25.58 4.88 15.31
C ALA A 358 -25.08 5.75 16.46
N PRO A 359 -24.03 5.34 17.21
CA PRO A 359 -23.39 6.17 18.22
C PRO A 359 -23.04 7.56 17.68
N LEU A 360 -23.05 8.59 18.53
CA LEU A 360 -22.74 9.97 18.14
C LEU A 360 -21.39 10.10 17.40
N GLU A 361 -20.46 9.23 17.70
CA GLU A 361 -19.13 9.16 17.05
C GLU A 361 -19.18 8.67 15.59
N GLN A 362 -20.25 7.99 15.18
CA GLN A 362 -20.49 7.66 13.76
C GLN A 362 -21.12 8.81 12.96
N ARG A 363 -21.50 9.88 13.65
CA ARG A 363 -22.24 11.03 13.07
C ARG A 363 -21.34 12.16 12.60
N ARG A 364 -20.02 12.06 12.80
CA ARG A 364 -19.03 13.07 12.41
C ARG A 364 -18.11 12.59 11.29
#